data_4629b5791a64eb640968215ba696ea1d
#
_entry.id   4629b5791a64eb640968215ba696ea1d
#
_cell.length_a   1.000
_cell.length_b   1.000
_cell.length_c   1.000
_cell.angle_alpha   90.00
_cell.angle_beta   90.00
_cell.angle_gamma   90.00
#
_symmetry.space_group_name_H-M   'P 1'
#
loop_
_entity.id
_entity.type
_entity.pdbx_description
1 polymer ?
#
loop_
_entity_poly.entity_id
_entity_poly.type
_entity_poly.pdbx_seq_one_letter_code
_entity_poly.pdbx_strand_id
1 'polypeptide(L)'
;MKSKLVLFLILVSFVVSGCASATKDQVVAESIASQKVSDPIEPLNRAVFSFNTVFDKVAVRPVAILYRGILPEFVRNRIAYSLDNLSMPVTTINNILQFEFSKAGISSARFVINSTIGILGFFDPASYFGLEADYEDFGQ
;
A
#
# COMPACT_ATOMS: atom_id res chain seq x y z
N MET A 1 30.02 20.08 -1.09
CA MET A 1 29.48 18.73 -1.18
C MET A 1 29.11 18.13 0.19
N LYS A 2 29.92 18.31 1.24
CA LYS A 2 29.68 17.73 2.58
C LYS A 2 28.40 18.23 3.26
N SER A 3 28.01 19.51 3.11
CA SER A 3 26.80 20.06 3.75
C SER A 3 25.50 19.52 3.17
N LYS A 4 25.45 19.25 1.87
CA LYS A 4 24.25 18.64 1.21
C LYS A 4 24.06 17.16 1.61
N LEU A 5 25.17 16.46 1.84
CA LEU A 5 25.14 15.07 2.33
C LEU A 5 24.64 15.00 3.79
N VAL A 6 25.11 15.94 4.64
CA VAL A 6 24.64 16.03 6.04
C VAL A 6 23.14 16.38 6.09
N LEU A 7 22.68 17.31 5.26
CA LEU A 7 21.26 17.67 5.18
C LEU A 7 20.40 16.49 4.71
N PHE A 8 20.90 15.72 3.74
CA PHE A 8 20.23 14.51 3.24
C PHE A 8 20.14 13.42 4.33
N LEU A 9 21.24 13.20 5.08
CA LEU A 9 21.24 12.24 6.19
C LEU A 9 20.32 12.66 7.35
N ILE A 10 20.21 13.96 7.65
CA ILE A 10 19.27 14.48 8.64
C ILE A 10 17.82 14.30 8.16
N LEU A 11 17.53 14.52 6.88
CA LEU A 11 16.20 14.29 6.32
C LEU A 11 15.81 12.80 6.35
N VAL A 12 16.74 11.90 6.03
CA VAL A 12 16.52 10.44 6.09
C VAL A 12 16.30 9.97 7.53
N SER A 13 17.01 10.54 8.53
CA SER A 13 16.80 10.17 9.94
C SER A 13 15.44 10.61 10.50
N PHE A 14 14.81 11.65 9.95
CA PHE A 14 13.46 12.09 10.34
C PHE A 14 12.35 11.17 9.81
N VAL A 15 12.58 10.46 8.72
CA VAL A 15 11.58 9.54 8.12
C VAL A 15 11.51 8.21 8.87
N VAL A 16 12.56 7.82 9.59
CA VAL A 16 12.66 6.51 10.28
C VAL A 16 12.04 6.51 11.69
N SER A 17 11.64 7.67 12.26
CA SER A 17 11.20 7.78 13.66
C SER A 17 9.70 7.53 13.91
N GLY A 18 8.98 6.87 13.03
CA GLY A 18 7.52 6.84 12.99
C GLY A 18 6.81 5.56 13.41
N CYS A 19 7.36 4.68 14.26
CA CYS A 19 6.59 3.57 14.82
C CYS A 19 6.88 3.39 16.32
N ALA A 20 6.13 4.10 17.16
CA ALA A 20 6.01 3.77 18.58
C ALA A 20 4.91 2.72 18.78
N SER A 21 5.29 1.52 19.19
CA SER A 21 4.37 0.44 19.55
C SER A 21 3.46 0.87 20.69
N ALA A 22 2.14 0.84 20.47
CA ALA A 22 1.15 1.07 21.51
C ALA A 22 1.10 -0.14 22.46
N THR A 23 1.74 -0.05 23.60
CA THR A 23 1.52 -0.96 24.73
C THR A 23 0.15 -0.69 25.35
N LYS A 24 -0.64 -1.76 25.50
CA LYS A 24 -1.96 -1.78 26.15
C LYS A 24 -1.85 -1.48 27.63
N ASP A 25 -1.96 -0.22 28.02
CA ASP A 25 -2.31 0.15 29.38
C ASP A 25 -3.54 1.08 29.35
N GLN A 26 -4.70 0.52 29.65
CA GLN A 26 -5.97 1.22 29.68
C GLN A 26 -6.00 2.40 30.68
N VAL A 27 -5.14 2.40 31.66
CA VAL A 27 -5.03 3.48 32.65
C VAL A 27 -4.36 4.75 32.07
N VAL A 28 -3.49 4.59 31.09
CA VAL A 28 -2.80 5.72 30.41
C VAL A 28 -3.72 6.40 29.39
N ALA A 29 -4.66 5.64 28.78
CA ALA A 29 -5.57 6.18 27.81
C ALA A 29 -6.55 7.22 28.40
N GLU A 30 -6.98 7.03 29.65
CA GLU A 30 -7.92 7.94 30.33
C GLU A 30 -7.24 9.26 30.79
N SER A 31 -5.95 9.22 31.14
CA SER A 31 -5.18 10.42 31.47
C SER A 31 -4.76 11.22 30.25
N ILE A 32 -4.55 10.56 29.10
CA ILE A 32 -4.21 11.24 27.84
C ILE A 32 -5.46 11.88 27.21
N ALA A 33 -6.64 11.28 27.37
CA ALA A 33 -7.89 11.83 26.86
C ALA A 33 -8.28 13.18 27.50
N SER A 34 -7.75 13.49 28.70
CA SER A 34 -7.96 14.78 29.39
C SER A 34 -6.93 15.85 29.04
N GLN A 35 -5.81 15.48 28.43
CA GLN A 35 -4.79 16.43 28.02
C GLN A 35 -5.15 16.99 26.65
N LYS A 36 -5.66 18.22 26.62
CA LYS A 36 -5.95 18.97 25.38
C LYS A 36 -4.61 19.24 24.67
N VAL A 37 -4.18 18.27 23.85
CA VAL A 37 -3.00 18.42 23.00
C VAL A 37 -3.33 19.49 21.98
N SER A 38 -2.58 20.58 21.98
CA SER A 38 -2.72 21.63 20.97
C SER A 38 -2.09 21.11 19.67
N ASP A 39 -2.94 20.65 18.76
CA ASP A 39 -2.53 20.26 17.41
C ASP A 39 -2.76 21.43 16.44
N PRO A 40 -1.70 22.12 16.00
CA PRO A 40 -1.85 23.26 15.09
C PRO A 40 -2.38 22.86 13.72
N ILE A 41 -2.27 21.58 13.32
CA ILE A 41 -2.74 21.07 12.03
C ILE A 41 -4.09 20.35 12.11
N GLU A 42 -4.71 20.28 13.31
CA GLU A 42 -6.03 19.67 13.50
C GLU A 42 -7.10 20.22 12.53
N PRO A 43 -7.21 21.54 12.27
CA PRO A 43 -8.20 22.05 11.33
C PRO A 43 -7.99 21.53 9.90
N LEU A 44 -6.72 21.39 9.48
CA LEU A 44 -6.37 20.84 8.17
C LEU A 44 -6.73 19.35 8.10
N ASN A 45 -6.35 18.58 9.12
CA ASN A 45 -6.66 17.16 9.20
C ASN A 45 -8.17 16.91 9.18
N ARG A 46 -8.96 17.71 9.89
CA ARG A 46 -10.42 17.65 9.85
C ARG A 46 -10.99 17.99 8.48
N ALA A 47 -10.45 19.00 7.81
CA ALA A 47 -10.88 19.38 6.46
C ALA A 47 -10.59 18.25 5.45
N VAL A 48 -9.39 17.66 5.48
CA VAL A 48 -9.01 16.53 4.64
C VAL A 48 -9.89 15.30 4.95
N PHE A 49 -10.10 14.98 6.21
CA PHE A 49 -10.98 13.89 6.61
C PHE A 49 -12.43 14.09 6.13
N SER A 50 -12.96 15.30 6.28
CA SER A 50 -14.31 15.63 5.81
C SER A 50 -14.41 15.51 4.30
N PHE A 51 -13.43 16.02 3.56
CA PHE A 51 -13.35 15.89 2.11
C PHE A 51 -13.32 14.43 1.70
N ASN A 52 -12.43 13.62 2.27
CA ASN A 52 -12.32 12.20 1.97
C ASN A 52 -13.62 11.45 2.25
N THR A 53 -14.28 11.77 3.37
CA THR A 53 -15.56 11.15 3.75
C THR A 53 -16.68 11.52 2.77
N VAL A 54 -16.78 12.78 2.37
CA VAL A 54 -17.79 13.22 1.39
C VAL A 54 -17.49 12.61 0.02
N PHE A 55 -16.23 12.62 -0.41
CA PHE A 55 -15.80 12.04 -1.68
C PHE A 55 -16.08 10.54 -1.73
N ASP A 56 -15.79 9.80 -0.65
CA ASP A 56 -16.16 8.38 -0.56
C ASP A 56 -17.66 8.16 -0.74
N LYS A 57 -18.48 8.90 0.00
CA LYS A 57 -19.94 8.74 -0.03
C LYS A 57 -20.57 9.11 -1.35
N VAL A 58 -20.08 10.17 -1.99
CA VAL A 58 -20.71 10.76 -3.20
C VAL A 58 -20.14 10.17 -4.49
N ALA A 59 -18.87 9.81 -4.51
CA ALA A 59 -18.19 9.30 -5.71
C ALA A 59 -17.79 7.83 -5.58
N VAL A 60 -16.98 7.47 -4.58
CA VAL A 60 -16.37 6.14 -4.52
C VAL A 60 -17.41 5.05 -4.27
N ARG A 61 -18.29 5.22 -3.28
CA ARG A 61 -19.34 4.24 -2.96
C ARG A 61 -20.32 3.99 -4.10
N PRO A 62 -20.93 4.99 -4.74
CA PRO A 62 -21.81 4.76 -5.88
C PRO A 62 -21.11 4.01 -7.02
N VAL A 63 -19.87 4.40 -7.36
CA VAL A 63 -19.07 3.71 -8.37
C VAL A 63 -18.80 2.25 -7.97
N ALA A 64 -18.44 2.00 -6.72
CA ALA A 64 -18.21 0.64 -6.23
C ALA A 64 -19.49 -0.24 -6.27
N ILE A 65 -20.65 0.33 -5.95
CA ILE A 65 -21.94 -0.38 -6.05
C ILE A 65 -22.25 -0.70 -7.51
N LEU A 66 -22.11 0.26 -8.42
CA LEU A 66 -22.32 0.05 -9.84
C LEU A 66 -21.34 -0.99 -10.40
N TYR A 67 -20.05 -0.90 -10.06
CA TYR A 67 -19.03 -1.88 -10.45
C TYR A 67 -19.41 -3.29 -10.02
N ARG A 68 -19.85 -3.47 -8.75
CA ARG A 68 -20.27 -4.78 -8.24
C ARG A 68 -21.58 -5.27 -8.82
N GLY A 69 -22.50 -4.36 -9.15
CA GLY A 69 -23.82 -4.69 -9.69
C GLY A 69 -23.81 -5.03 -11.18
N ILE A 70 -22.94 -4.38 -11.95
CA ILE A 70 -22.87 -4.52 -13.41
C ILE A 70 -21.92 -5.64 -13.82
N LEU A 71 -20.75 -5.75 -13.15
CA LEU A 71 -19.72 -6.69 -13.55
C LEU A 71 -19.90 -8.05 -12.84
N PRO A 72 -20.01 -9.16 -13.58
CA PRO A 72 -19.96 -10.50 -13.02
C PRO A 72 -18.66 -10.74 -12.25
N GLU A 73 -18.71 -11.61 -11.26
CA GLU A 73 -17.54 -11.94 -10.40
C GLU A 73 -16.32 -12.36 -11.22
N PHE A 74 -16.53 -13.18 -12.26
CA PHE A 74 -15.46 -13.58 -13.16
C PHE A 74 -14.70 -12.38 -13.74
N VAL A 75 -15.42 -11.37 -14.24
CA VAL A 75 -14.78 -10.17 -14.85
C VAL A 75 -14.04 -9.36 -13.79
N ARG A 76 -14.62 -9.19 -12.61
CA ARG A 76 -13.99 -8.47 -11.50
C ARG A 76 -12.68 -9.14 -11.06
N ASN A 77 -12.68 -10.48 -10.99
CA ASN A 77 -11.48 -11.23 -10.63
C ASN A 77 -10.38 -11.06 -11.70
N ARG A 78 -10.73 -11.02 -12.98
CA ARG A 78 -9.75 -10.76 -14.05
C ARG A 78 -9.14 -9.37 -13.97
N ILE A 79 -9.97 -8.37 -13.67
CA ILE A 79 -9.49 -7.00 -13.46
C ILE A 79 -8.58 -6.95 -12.22
N ALA A 80 -8.94 -7.62 -11.12
CA ALA A 80 -8.12 -7.71 -9.94
C ALA A 80 -6.73 -8.31 -10.24
N TYR A 81 -6.68 -9.46 -10.93
CA TYR A 81 -5.41 -10.08 -11.34
C TYR A 81 -4.54 -9.15 -12.20
N SER A 82 -5.15 -8.39 -13.12
CA SER A 82 -4.41 -7.42 -13.92
C SER A 82 -3.83 -6.29 -13.06
N LEU A 83 -4.58 -5.78 -12.09
CA LEU A 83 -4.10 -4.76 -11.16
C LEU A 83 -2.99 -5.31 -10.25
N ASP A 84 -3.15 -6.53 -9.75
CA ASP A 84 -2.12 -7.23 -8.98
C ASP A 84 -0.84 -7.40 -9.79
N ASN A 85 -0.96 -7.78 -11.06
CA ASN A 85 0.20 -7.88 -11.95
C ASN A 85 0.89 -6.52 -12.14
N LEU A 86 0.16 -5.43 -12.25
CA LEU A 86 0.72 -4.09 -12.33
C LEU A 86 1.44 -3.65 -11.04
N SER A 87 1.13 -4.25 -9.91
CA SER A 87 1.82 -3.99 -8.63
C SER A 87 3.15 -4.75 -8.50
N MET A 88 3.35 -5.85 -9.25
CA MET A 88 4.55 -6.70 -9.15
C MET A 88 5.88 -5.97 -9.31
N PRO A 89 6.04 -4.97 -10.20
CA PRO A 89 7.27 -4.19 -10.27
C PRO A 89 7.60 -3.45 -8.96
N VAL A 90 6.58 -2.94 -8.26
CA VAL A 90 6.76 -2.28 -6.96
C VAL A 90 7.17 -3.31 -5.90
N THR A 91 6.48 -4.45 -5.85
CA THR A 91 6.84 -5.58 -4.98
C THR A 91 8.27 -6.05 -5.24
N THR A 92 8.69 -6.14 -6.52
CA THR A 92 10.06 -6.48 -6.88
C THR A 92 11.08 -5.51 -6.28
N ILE A 93 10.81 -4.20 -6.39
CA ILE A 93 11.70 -3.17 -5.83
C ILE A 93 11.74 -3.28 -4.30
N ASN A 94 10.60 -3.48 -3.64
CA ASN A 94 10.53 -3.65 -2.19
C ASN A 94 11.34 -4.86 -1.74
N ASN A 95 11.20 -6.01 -2.41
CA ASN A 95 11.98 -7.21 -2.12
C ASN A 95 13.49 -6.99 -2.30
N ILE A 96 13.91 -6.23 -3.31
CA ILE A 96 15.33 -5.86 -3.51
C ILE A 96 15.81 -4.99 -2.35
N LEU A 97 15.02 -4.00 -1.92
CA LEU A 97 15.37 -3.11 -0.81
C LEU A 97 15.44 -3.84 0.53
N GLN A 98 14.69 -4.93 0.68
CA GLN A 98 14.69 -5.83 1.84
C GLN A 98 15.77 -6.92 1.74
N PHE A 99 16.57 -6.95 0.67
CA PHE A 99 17.59 -7.98 0.38
C PHE A 99 17.01 -9.38 0.15
N GLU A 100 15.72 -9.47 -0.17
CA GLU A 100 15.03 -10.72 -0.48
C GLU A 100 15.07 -11.03 -1.98
N PHE A 101 16.27 -11.28 -2.51
CA PHE A 101 16.50 -11.45 -3.95
C PHE A 101 15.74 -12.62 -4.57
N SER A 102 15.47 -13.68 -3.80
CA SER A 102 14.68 -14.82 -4.27
C SER A 102 13.23 -14.40 -4.57
N LYS A 103 12.60 -13.67 -3.65
CA LYS A 103 11.25 -13.13 -3.82
C LYS A 103 11.20 -12.08 -4.94
N ALA A 104 12.22 -11.24 -5.03
CA ALA A 104 12.35 -10.28 -6.13
C ALA A 104 12.39 -10.97 -7.50
N GLY A 105 13.13 -12.09 -7.59
CA GLY A 105 13.18 -12.93 -8.81
C GLY A 105 11.82 -13.52 -9.16
N ILE A 106 11.10 -14.06 -8.18
CA ILE A 106 9.74 -14.61 -8.36
C ILE A 106 8.79 -13.53 -8.83
N SER A 107 8.74 -12.37 -8.15
CA SER A 107 7.84 -11.25 -8.50
C SER A 107 8.12 -10.72 -9.92
N SER A 108 9.40 -10.62 -10.30
CA SER A 108 9.79 -10.22 -11.66
C SER A 108 9.35 -11.25 -12.71
N ALA A 109 9.57 -12.54 -12.45
CA ALA A 109 9.17 -13.61 -13.35
C ALA A 109 7.64 -13.66 -13.51
N ARG A 110 6.89 -13.52 -12.44
CA ARG A 110 5.42 -13.43 -12.46
C ARG A 110 4.96 -12.27 -13.33
N PHE A 111 5.55 -11.07 -13.12
CA PHE A 111 5.22 -9.90 -13.93
C PHE A 111 5.39 -10.17 -15.43
N VAL A 112 6.52 -10.73 -15.83
CA VAL A 112 6.82 -11.01 -17.24
C VAL A 112 5.88 -12.06 -17.81
N ILE A 113 5.69 -13.17 -17.12
CA ILE A 113 4.84 -14.28 -17.58
C ILE A 113 3.38 -13.85 -17.66
N ASN A 114 2.86 -13.19 -16.63
CA ASN A 114 1.47 -12.77 -16.57
C ASN A 114 1.19 -11.62 -17.53
N SER A 115 2.17 -10.74 -17.79
CA SER A 115 2.02 -9.66 -18.78
C SER A 115 2.02 -10.17 -20.22
N THR A 116 2.80 -11.21 -20.50
CA THR A 116 2.94 -11.77 -21.87
C THR A 116 1.93 -12.87 -22.12
N ILE A 117 2.05 -14.00 -21.45
CA ILE A 117 1.19 -15.19 -21.63
C ILE A 117 -0.19 -14.95 -20.99
N GLY A 118 -0.23 -14.25 -19.85
CA GLY A 118 -1.45 -13.95 -19.10
C GLY A 118 -2.25 -12.76 -19.62
N ILE A 119 -1.88 -12.21 -20.80
CA ILE A 119 -2.57 -11.08 -21.43
C ILE A 119 -2.68 -9.89 -20.45
N LEU A 120 -1.55 -9.22 -20.18
CA LEU A 120 -1.46 -8.08 -19.23
C LEU A 120 -1.92 -8.42 -17.80
N GLY A 121 -1.82 -9.69 -17.41
CA GLY A 121 -2.20 -10.13 -16.05
C GLY A 121 -3.68 -10.48 -15.88
N PHE A 122 -4.50 -10.48 -16.94
CA PHE A 122 -5.88 -10.97 -16.86
C PHE A 122 -5.96 -12.45 -16.47
N PHE A 123 -4.93 -13.22 -16.78
CA PHE A 123 -4.74 -14.59 -16.35
C PHE A 123 -3.46 -14.69 -15.52
N ASP A 124 -3.37 -15.71 -14.68
CA ASP A 124 -2.21 -15.97 -13.82
C ASP A 124 -1.53 -17.30 -14.19
N PRO A 125 -0.91 -17.41 -15.37
CA PRO A 125 -0.15 -18.59 -15.74
C PRO A 125 1.08 -18.82 -14.85
N ALA A 126 1.63 -17.78 -14.23
CA ALA A 126 2.78 -17.91 -13.34
C ALA A 126 2.51 -18.85 -12.15
N SER A 127 1.30 -18.86 -11.61
CA SER A 127 0.89 -19.79 -10.55
C SER A 127 0.92 -21.24 -11.02
N TYR A 128 0.62 -21.55 -12.28
CA TYR A 128 0.72 -22.90 -12.83
C TYR A 128 2.17 -23.38 -12.95
N PHE A 129 3.13 -22.45 -13.01
CA PHE A 129 4.56 -22.78 -12.97
C PHE A 129 5.12 -22.88 -11.55
N GLY A 130 4.26 -22.82 -10.53
CA GLY A 130 4.67 -22.90 -9.12
C GLY A 130 5.29 -21.61 -8.58
N LEU A 131 5.13 -20.50 -9.28
CA LEU A 131 5.56 -19.19 -8.79
C LEU A 131 4.43 -18.59 -7.94
N GLU A 132 4.50 -18.78 -6.63
CA GLU A 132 3.51 -18.22 -5.72
C GLU A 132 3.67 -16.71 -5.58
N ALA A 133 2.54 -16.00 -5.43
CA ALA A 133 2.55 -14.56 -5.21
C ALA A 133 2.94 -14.28 -3.76
N ASP A 134 3.95 -13.45 -3.58
CA ASP A 134 4.35 -12.90 -2.30
C ASP A 134 4.15 -11.38 -2.36
N TYR A 135 3.24 -10.88 -1.53
CA TYR A 135 2.89 -9.46 -1.50
C TYR A 135 3.65 -8.80 -0.35
N GLU A 136 4.79 -8.23 -0.69
CA GLU A 136 5.58 -7.45 0.26
C GLU A 136 5.33 -5.96 0.05
N ASP A 137 5.02 -5.26 1.12
CA ASP A 137 4.95 -3.82 1.13
C ASP A 137 6.10 -3.22 1.95
N PHE A 138 6.23 -1.88 1.90
CA PHE A 138 7.33 -1.18 2.59
C PHE A 138 7.14 -1.13 4.11
N GLY A 139 6.01 -1.61 4.64
CA GLY A 139 5.64 -1.55 6.05
C GLY A 139 5.85 -2.86 6.84
N GLN A 140 6.41 -3.88 6.20
CA GLN A 140 6.69 -5.17 6.85
C GLN A 140 8.08 -5.23 7.49
#